data_859b7cdd710aa163ed26ab1ea7b73034
#
_entry.id   859b7cdd710aa163ed26ab1ea7b73034
#
_cell.length_a   1.000
_cell.length_b   1.000
_cell.length_c   1.000
_cell.angle_alpha   90.00
_cell.angle_beta   90.00
_cell.angle_gamma   90.00
#
_symmetry.space_group_name_H-M   'P 1'
#
loop_
_entity.id
_entity.type
_entity.pdbx_description
1 polymer ?
#
loop_
_entity_poly.entity_id
_entity_poly.type
_entity_poly.pdbx_seq_one_letter_code
_entity_poly.pdbx_strand_id
1 'polypeptide(L)'
;MMNMEEIYKIETIEQYNNMYGFKTMHPLVAYVEFNESNSKFIPGRHTMGFYSLFLKETKGCVINYGKTKYDFDGQTIVSIAPDQVVGYESVAGVPKKAKGILFHPDFLHGTSLERKMKDYTFFSYASNEALHLSEDERKIIADCMAIVRKELQNPIDRHTKGLITTNIELILDYC
;
A
#
# COMPACT_ATOMS: atom_id res chain seq x y z
N MET A 1 10.30 -9.86 -24.48
CA MET A 1 8.96 -10.42 -24.19
C MET A 1 8.98 -10.91 -22.75
N MET A 2 8.29 -10.24 -21.87
CA MET A 2 8.20 -10.68 -20.46
C MET A 2 7.25 -11.87 -20.40
N ASN A 3 7.74 -12.97 -19.82
CA ASN A 3 6.96 -14.19 -19.66
C ASN A 3 5.80 -13.91 -18.68
N MET A 4 4.55 -14.03 -19.13
CA MET A 4 3.37 -13.77 -18.29
C MET A 4 3.18 -14.79 -17.15
N GLU A 5 4.08 -15.76 -17.02
CA GLU A 5 4.08 -16.78 -15.96
C GLU A 5 5.02 -16.46 -14.80
N GLU A 6 5.89 -15.47 -14.95
CA GLU A 6 6.90 -15.15 -13.94
C GLU A 6 6.31 -14.22 -12.87
N ILE A 7 6.45 -14.60 -11.60
CA ILE A 7 6.04 -13.78 -10.46
C ILE A 7 7.27 -13.02 -9.95
N TYR A 8 7.21 -11.70 -9.97
CA TYR A 8 8.23 -10.86 -9.38
C TYR A 8 8.09 -10.81 -7.86
N LYS A 9 9.14 -11.21 -7.16
CA LYS A 9 9.20 -11.15 -5.69
C LYS A 9 9.89 -9.86 -5.24
N ILE A 10 9.17 -9.05 -4.52
CA ILE A 10 9.66 -7.80 -3.91
C ILE A 10 9.66 -8.00 -2.40
N GLU A 11 10.80 -8.35 -1.82
CA GLU A 11 10.87 -8.78 -0.42
C GLU A 11 11.07 -7.61 0.54
N THR A 12 11.70 -6.51 0.09
CA THR A 12 12.05 -5.38 0.95
C THR A 12 11.49 -4.06 0.44
N ILE A 13 11.31 -3.11 1.37
CA ILE A 13 10.92 -1.73 1.06
C ILE A 13 11.93 -1.08 0.11
N GLU A 14 13.23 -1.31 0.32
CA GLU A 14 14.29 -0.78 -0.54
C GLU A 14 14.17 -1.29 -1.98
N GLN A 15 13.90 -2.59 -2.18
CA GLN A 15 13.68 -3.14 -3.53
C GLN A 15 12.50 -2.47 -4.22
N TYR A 16 11.39 -2.28 -3.52
CA TYR A 16 10.22 -1.59 -4.04
C TYR A 16 10.56 -0.14 -4.44
N ASN A 17 11.19 0.59 -3.54
CA ASN A 17 11.57 1.97 -3.80
C ASN A 17 12.52 2.09 -5.01
N ASN A 18 13.49 1.20 -5.14
CA ASN A 18 14.41 1.17 -6.27
C ASN A 18 13.68 0.87 -7.59
N MET A 19 12.71 -0.05 -7.58
CA MET A 19 11.90 -0.35 -8.78
C MET A 19 11.12 0.87 -9.27
N TYR A 20 10.54 1.64 -8.36
CA TYR A 20 9.67 2.76 -8.70
C TYR A 20 10.33 4.14 -8.61
N GLY A 21 11.61 4.21 -8.28
CA GLY A 21 12.36 5.46 -8.23
C GLY A 21 12.12 6.31 -6.99
N PHE A 22 11.72 5.71 -5.88
CA PHE A 22 11.55 6.38 -4.60
C PHE A 22 12.81 6.30 -3.74
N LYS A 23 13.02 7.32 -2.92
CA LYS A 23 14.08 7.33 -1.92
C LYS A 23 13.66 6.52 -0.69
N THR A 24 14.52 5.62 -0.22
CA THR A 24 14.30 4.88 1.03
C THR A 24 14.64 5.75 2.23
N MET A 25 13.63 6.09 3.03
CA MET A 25 13.78 6.89 4.25
C MET A 25 13.87 6.02 5.51
N HIS A 26 13.26 4.83 5.47
CA HIS A 26 13.28 3.85 6.55
C HIS A 26 13.27 2.44 5.95
N PRO A 27 14.01 1.47 6.51
CA PRO A 27 14.11 0.13 5.91
C PRO A 27 12.84 -0.70 5.99
N LEU A 28 11.93 -0.41 6.93
CA LEU A 28 10.76 -1.23 7.23
C LEU A 28 9.42 -0.54 6.96
N VAL A 29 9.42 0.74 6.64
CA VAL A 29 8.20 1.49 6.32
C VAL A 29 8.48 2.55 5.27
N ALA A 30 7.53 2.78 4.39
CA ALA A 30 7.62 3.82 3.37
C ALA A 30 6.28 4.52 3.15
N TYR A 31 6.35 5.77 2.77
CA TYR A 31 5.27 6.51 2.13
C TYR A 31 5.65 6.70 0.66
N VAL A 32 4.73 6.35 -0.23
CA VAL A 32 4.91 6.49 -1.67
C VAL A 32 3.76 7.28 -2.26
N GLU A 33 4.04 8.11 -3.25
CA GLU A 33 3.04 8.91 -3.93
C GLU A 33 3.26 8.84 -5.44
N PHE A 34 2.28 8.28 -6.13
CA PHE A 34 2.26 8.21 -7.58
C PHE A 34 1.45 9.38 -8.15
N ASN A 35 2.01 10.04 -9.13
CA ASN A 35 1.37 11.12 -9.87
C ASN A 35 1.69 10.98 -11.38
N GLU A 36 1.19 11.89 -12.20
CA GLU A 36 1.38 11.84 -13.65
C GLU A 36 2.86 11.88 -14.09
N SER A 37 3.72 12.51 -13.28
CA SER A 37 5.14 12.70 -13.62
C SER A 37 6.05 11.55 -13.21
N ASN A 38 5.66 10.76 -12.20
CA ASN A 38 6.49 9.68 -11.65
C ASN A 38 5.83 8.30 -11.71
N SER A 39 4.65 8.19 -12.30
CA SER A 39 3.98 6.91 -12.41
C SER A 39 4.71 6.00 -13.40
N LYS A 40 5.41 5.01 -12.86
CA LYS A 40 6.07 3.96 -13.63
C LYS A 40 5.25 2.69 -13.50
N PHE A 41 4.69 2.24 -14.61
CA PHE A 41 3.95 0.99 -14.64
C PHE A 41 4.90 -0.18 -14.92
N ILE A 42 4.87 -1.18 -14.05
CA ILE A 42 5.59 -2.44 -14.24
C ILE A 42 4.55 -3.54 -14.38
N PRO A 43 4.29 -4.00 -15.61
CA PRO A 43 3.29 -5.05 -15.85
C PRO A 43 3.76 -6.37 -15.25
N GLY A 44 2.80 -7.25 -14.96
CA GLY A 44 3.07 -8.60 -14.52
C GLY A 44 2.51 -8.90 -13.13
N ARG A 45 2.83 -10.08 -12.64
CA ARG A 45 2.40 -10.57 -11.33
C ARG A 45 3.51 -10.33 -10.30
N HIS A 46 3.11 -9.83 -9.14
CA HIS A 46 4.04 -9.47 -8.06
C HIS A 46 3.61 -10.08 -6.74
N THR A 47 4.56 -10.41 -5.89
CA THR A 47 4.36 -10.62 -4.47
C THR A 47 5.25 -9.66 -3.70
N MET A 48 4.77 -9.18 -2.55
CA MET A 48 5.53 -8.28 -1.68
C MET A 48 5.70 -8.92 -0.31
N GLY A 49 6.86 -8.77 0.30
CA GLY A 49 7.15 -9.26 1.66
C GLY A 49 6.62 -8.34 2.76
N PHE A 50 5.76 -7.38 2.45
CA PHE A 50 5.26 -6.35 3.35
C PHE A 50 3.80 -6.01 3.04
N TYR A 51 3.14 -5.37 4.01
CA TYR A 51 1.78 -4.84 3.84
C TYR A 51 1.81 -3.58 2.99
N SER A 52 0.76 -3.39 2.19
CA SER A 52 0.57 -2.19 1.37
C SER A 52 -0.86 -1.67 1.48
N LEU A 53 -0.97 -0.37 1.68
CA LEU A 53 -2.25 0.36 1.71
C LEU A 53 -2.18 1.47 0.67
N PHE A 54 -3.00 1.39 -0.38
CA PHE A 54 -3.04 2.40 -1.43
C PHE A 54 -4.38 3.12 -1.46
N LEU A 55 -4.36 4.40 -1.21
CA LEU A 55 -5.50 5.29 -1.41
C LEU A 55 -5.50 5.76 -2.87
N LYS A 56 -6.47 5.30 -3.63
CA LYS A 56 -6.63 5.63 -5.04
C LYS A 56 -7.42 6.93 -5.19
N GLU A 57 -6.93 7.81 -6.04
CA GLU A 57 -7.57 9.09 -6.34
C GLU A 57 -8.09 9.17 -7.79
N THR A 58 -7.81 8.18 -8.63
CA THR A 58 -8.23 8.14 -10.04
C THR A 58 -9.09 6.93 -10.38
N LYS A 59 -10.03 7.15 -11.32
CA LYS A 59 -10.88 6.11 -11.91
C LYS A 59 -10.15 5.31 -12.98
N GLY A 60 -10.56 4.05 -13.19
CA GLY A 60 -10.15 3.28 -14.36
C GLY A 60 -8.88 2.44 -14.21
N CYS A 61 -8.48 2.09 -13.00
CA CYS A 61 -7.42 1.12 -12.77
C CYS A 61 -8.01 -0.25 -12.41
N VAL A 62 -7.67 -1.27 -13.18
CA VAL A 62 -8.02 -2.65 -12.86
C VAL A 62 -6.82 -3.33 -12.18
N ILE A 63 -7.04 -3.85 -11.00
CA ILE A 63 -6.06 -4.69 -10.30
C ILE A 63 -6.63 -6.10 -10.20
N ASN A 64 -5.88 -7.06 -10.68
CA ASN A 64 -6.21 -8.46 -10.52
C ASN A 64 -5.66 -8.97 -9.18
N TYR A 65 -6.56 -9.43 -8.35
CA TYR A 65 -6.25 -9.98 -7.05
C TYR A 65 -6.56 -11.48 -7.07
N GLY A 66 -5.54 -12.31 -7.18
CA GLY A 66 -5.76 -13.73 -7.41
C GLY A 66 -6.52 -13.97 -8.72
N LYS A 67 -7.74 -14.52 -8.63
CA LYS A 67 -8.61 -14.75 -9.80
C LYS A 67 -9.70 -13.69 -10.00
N THR A 68 -9.77 -12.69 -9.13
CA THR A 68 -10.84 -11.69 -9.15
C THR A 68 -10.32 -10.37 -9.72
N LYS A 69 -11.08 -9.77 -10.63
CA LYS A 69 -10.82 -8.45 -11.18
C LYS A 69 -11.53 -7.40 -10.35
N TYR A 70 -10.80 -6.36 -9.95
CA TYR A 70 -11.38 -5.20 -9.29
C TYR A 70 -11.37 -4.01 -10.23
N ASP A 71 -12.54 -3.45 -10.44
CA ASP A 71 -12.72 -2.16 -11.07
C ASP A 71 -12.80 -1.10 -9.96
N PHE A 72 -11.79 -0.25 -9.88
CA PHE A 72 -11.72 0.80 -8.87
C PHE A 72 -12.32 2.09 -9.40
N ASP A 73 -13.56 2.34 -9.08
CA ASP A 73 -14.14 3.67 -9.15
C ASP A 73 -13.63 4.51 -7.98
N GLY A 74 -12.93 5.58 -8.24
CA GLY A 74 -12.24 6.47 -7.30
C GLY A 74 -12.74 6.50 -5.84
N GLN A 75 -11.90 6.95 -4.90
CA GLN A 75 -12.15 6.96 -3.45
C GLN A 75 -12.15 5.55 -2.80
N THR A 76 -11.30 4.67 -3.30
CA THR A 76 -11.11 3.36 -2.72
C THR A 76 -9.73 3.23 -2.07
N ILE A 77 -9.65 2.45 -1.02
CA ILE A 77 -8.39 1.98 -0.46
C ILE A 77 -8.19 0.51 -0.82
N VAL A 78 -6.98 0.19 -1.26
CA VAL A 78 -6.56 -1.16 -1.62
C VAL A 78 -5.58 -1.66 -0.58
N SER A 79 -5.85 -2.82 0.00
CA SER A 79 -5.03 -3.44 1.03
C SER A 79 -4.43 -4.73 0.49
N ILE A 80 -3.12 -4.87 0.60
CA ILE A 80 -2.38 -6.04 0.13
C ILE A 80 -1.54 -6.57 1.29
N ALA A 81 -1.74 -7.85 1.63
CA ALA A 81 -0.94 -8.53 2.65
C ALA A 81 0.36 -9.10 2.06
N PRO A 82 1.37 -9.39 2.92
CA PRO A 82 2.57 -10.08 2.47
C PRO A 82 2.25 -11.38 1.73
N ASP A 83 3.05 -11.67 0.70
CA ASP A 83 2.99 -12.88 -0.13
C ASP A 83 1.72 -13.08 -0.96
N GLN A 84 0.82 -12.11 -0.98
CA GLN A 84 -0.31 -12.13 -1.89
C GLN A 84 0.13 -11.84 -3.33
N VAL A 85 -0.36 -12.62 -4.27
CA VAL A 85 -0.09 -12.41 -5.70
C VAL A 85 -1.00 -11.32 -6.23
N VAL A 86 -0.41 -10.23 -6.70
CA VAL A 86 -1.10 -9.10 -7.31
C VAL A 86 -0.67 -8.98 -8.76
N GLY A 87 -1.65 -8.97 -9.67
CA GLY A 87 -1.42 -8.71 -11.09
C GLY A 87 -1.89 -7.30 -11.45
N TYR A 88 -1.04 -6.58 -12.15
CA TYR A 88 -1.38 -5.26 -12.68
C TYR A 88 -1.61 -5.36 -14.19
N GLU A 89 -2.83 -5.12 -14.62
CA GLU A 89 -3.17 -4.94 -16.03
C GLU A 89 -3.51 -3.47 -16.27
N SER A 90 -2.77 -2.84 -17.16
CA SER A 90 -3.12 -1.51 -17.61
C SER A 90 -4.12 -1.61 -18.76
N VAL A 91 -5.36 -1.21 -18.54
CA VAL A 91 -6.37 -1.14 -19.60
C VAL A 91 -6.45 0.25 -20.23
N ALA A 92 -6.06 1.31 -19.53
CA ALA A 92 -6.16 2.68 -20.03
C ALA A 92 -5.19 3.66 -19.37
N GLY A 93 -4.04 3.16 -18.93
CA GLY A 93 -3.05 4.00 -18.27
C GLY A 93 -2.92 3.72 -16.77
N VAL A 94 -1.77 4.03 -16.28
CA VAL A 94 -1.36 3.94 -14.88
C VAL A 94 -2.33 4.73 -14.00
N PRO A 95 -2.63 4.27 -12.78
CA PRO A 95 -3.33 5.13 -11.81
C PRO A 95 -2.53 6.41 -11.65
N LYS A 96 -3.10 7.50 -12.14
CA LYS A 96 -2.38 8.78 -12.25
C LYS A 96 -2.12 9.41 -10.89
N LYS A 97 -2.92 9.04 -9.87
CA LYS A 97 -2.75 9.52 -8.49
C LYS A 97 -3.09 8.43 -7.49
N ALA A 98 -2.12 8.06 -6.68
CA ALA A 98 -2.29 7.17 -5.54
C ALA A 98 -1.31 7.53 -4.44
N LYS A 99 -1.75 7.45 -3.20
CA LYS A 99 -0.90 7.56 -2.00
C LYS A 99 -0.84 6.21 -1.34
N GLY A 100 0.34 5.79 -0.93
CA GLY A 100 0.53 4.48 -0.34
C GLY A 100 1.40 4.49 0.90
N ILE A 101 1.09 3.59 1.81
CA ILE A 101 1.95 3.24 2.94
C ILE A 101 2.32 1.77 2.80
N LEU A 102 3.61 1.51 2.86
CA LEU A 102 4.19 0.18 2.84
C LEU A 102 4.83 -0.06 4.19
N PHE A 103 4.55 -1.19 4.84
CA PHE A 103 5.15 -1.52 6.12
C PHE A 103 5.43 -3.01 6.26
N HIS A 104 6.67 -3.32 6.63
CA HIS A 104 7.10 -4.68 6.84
C HIS A 104 6.55 -5.22 8.19
N PRO A 105 6.22 -6.52 8.29
CA PRO A 105 5.78 -7.12 9.56
C PRO A 105 6.73 -6.85 10.73
N ASP A 106 8.03 -6.85 10.50
CA ASP A 106 9.03 -6.58 11.55
C ASP A 106 8.92 -5.17 12.15
N PHE A 107 8.36 -4.22 11.41
CA PHE A 107 8.10 -2.88 11.94
C PHE A 107 7.07 -2.89 13.06
N LEU A 108 6.15 -3.86 13.04
CA LEU A 108 5.07 -3.99 14.02
C LEU A 108 5.51 -4.68 15.31
N HIS A 109 6.68 -5.30 15.34
CA HIS A 109 7.17 -6.05 16.49
C HIS A 109 7.15 -5.22 17.78
N GLY A 110 6.49 -5.78 18.79
CA GLY A 110 6.35 -5.17 20.11
C GLY A 110 5.27 -4.09 20.20
N THR A 111 4.51 -3.85 19.14
CA THR A 111 3.41 -2.89 19.13
C THR A 111 2.05 -3.56 19.36
N SER A 112 1.06 -2.79 19.82
CA SER A 112 -0.33 -3.27 19.90
C SER A 112 -0.90 -3.65 18.56
N LEU A 113 -0.46 -2.97 17.49
CA LEU A 113 -0.90 -3.22 16.12
C LEU A 113 -0.52 -4.62 15.65
N GLU A 114 0.64 -5.14 16.03
CA GLU A 114 1.05 -6.51 15.68
C GLU A 114 -0.02 -7.54 16.06
N ARG A 115 -0.59 -7.41 17.24
CA ARG A 115 -1.64 -8.33 17.73
C ARG A 115 -2.99 -8.13 17.06
N LYS A 116 -3.31 -6.89 16.65
CA LYS A 116 -4.56 -6.52 15.97
C LYS A 116 -4.58 -6.92 14.50
N MET A 117 -3.42 -7.12 13.87
CA MET A 117 -3.36 -7.39 12.43
C MET A 117 -4.22 -8.59 11.98
N LYS A 118 -4.34 -9.62 12.82
CA LYS A 118 -5.18 -10.78 12.56
C LYS A 118 -6.69 -10.47 12.50
N ASP A 119 -7.11 -9.37 13.11
CA ASP A 119 -8.51 -8.97 13.18
C ASP A 119 -8.96 -8.19 11.94
N TYR A 120 -8.00 -7.71 11.14
CA TYR A 120 -8.27 -7.02 9.88
C TYR A 120 -8.46 -8.02 8.73
N THR A 121 -9.71 -8.48 8.58
CA THR A 121 -10.07 -9.56 7.63
C THR A 121 -9.93 -9.17 6.16
N PHE A 122 -9.91 -7.88 5.85
CA PHE A 122 -9.74 -7.39 4.48
C PHE A 122 -8.34 -7.66 3.89
N PHE A 123 -7.38 -8.10 4.69
CA PHE A 123 -6.10 -8.61 4.19
C PHE A 123 -6.15 -10.08 3.76
N SER A 124 -7.28 -10.78 3.97
CA SER A 124 -7.41 -12.18 3.56
C SER A 124 -7.92 -12.30 2.13
N TYR A 125 -7.54 -13.39 1.44
CA TYR A 125 -8.02 -13.67 0.09
C TYR A 125 -9.54 -13.82 -0.02
N ALA A 126 -10.21 -14.17 1.07
CA ALA A 126 -11.64 -14.38 1.09
C ALA A 126 -12.46 -13.07 1.15
N SER A 127 -11.83 -11.96 1.49
CA SER A 127 -12.48 -10.66 1.73
C SER A 127 -11.97 -9.57 0.78
N ASN A 128 -11.62 -9.93 -0.44
CA ASN A 128 -11.00 -9.05 -1.43
C ASN A 128 -11.99 -8.05 -2.05
N GLU A 129 -12.67 -7.30 -1.24
CA GLU A 129 -13.47 -6.19 -1.72
C GLU A 129 -12.67 -4.90 -1.59
N ALA A 130 -12.64 -4.11 -2.66
CA ALA A 130 -12.16 -2.74 -2.56
C ALA A 130 -13.02 -2.01 -1.55
N LEU A 131 -12.39 -1.44 -0.55
CA LEU A 131 -13.11 -0.71 0.49
C LEU A 131 -13.50 0.66 -0.06
N HIS A 132 -14.79 0.85 -0.22
CA HIS A 132 -15.34 2.15 -0.61
C HIS A 132 -15.42 3.05 0.61
N LEU A 133 -14.76 4.19 0.54
CA LEU A 133 -14.70 5.17 1.61
C LEU A 133 -15.69 6.29 1.35
N SER A 134 -16.34 6.77 2.41
CA SER A 134 -16.98 8.06 2.39
C SER A 134 -15.94 9.18 2.24
N GLU A 135 -16.37 10.38 1.85
CA GLU A 135 -15.44 11.50 1.69
C GLU A 135 -14.76 11.90 3.01
N ASP A 136 -15.48 11.82 4.12
CA ASP A 136 -14.93 12.09 5.44
C ASP A 136 -13.89 11.04 5.87
N GLU A 137 -14.17 9.75 5.67
CA GLU A 137 -13.21 8.66 5.93
C GLU A 137 -11.96 8.79 5.07
N ARG A 138 -12.13 9.08 3.78
CA ARG A 138 -11.01 9.33 2.86
C ARG A 138 -10.12 10.46 3.34
N LYS A 139 -10.71 11.56 3.80
CA LYS A 139 -9.97 12.71 4.32
C LYS A 139 -9.16 12.33 5.57
N ILE A 140 -9.77 11.62 6.50
CA ILE A 140 -9.07 11.16 7.72
C ILE A 140 -7.89 10.25 7.35
N ILE A 141 -8.10 9.31 6.44
CA ILE A 141 -7.03 8.41 5.98
C ILE A 141 -5.92 9.19 5.29
N ALA A 142 -6.24 10.15 4.44
CA ALA A 142 -5.24 11.00 3.78
C ALA A 142 -4.45 11.84 4.80
N ASP A 143 -5.08 12.35 5.84
CA ASP A 143 -4.42 13.11 6.90
C ASP A 143 -3.47 12.20 7.71
N CYS A 144 -3.87 10.97 8.03
CA CYS A 144 -3.00 9.99 8.68
C CYS A 144 -1.78 9.63 7.81
N MET A 145 -1.97 9.45 6.51
CA MET A 145 -0.88 9.21 5.57
C MET A 145 0.09 10.40 5.51
N ALA A 146 -0.41 11.63 5.56
CA ALA A 146 0.40 12.84 5.58
C ALA A 146 1.26 12.92 6.86
N ILE A 147 0.74 12.49 8.00
CA ILE A 147 1.50 12.41 9.26
C ILE A 147 2.62 11.38 9.13
N VAL A 148 2.36 10.20 8.61
CA VAL A 148 3.38 9.18 8.36
C VAL A 148 4.49 9.71 7.46
N ARG A 149 4.12 10.38 6.36
CA ARG A 149 5.07 11.03 5.45
C ARG A 149 5.96 12.01 6.19
N LYS A 150 5.39 12.87 7.02
CA LYS A 150 6.12 13.87 7.79
C LYS A 150 7.10 13.23 8.77
N GLU A 151 6.65 12.20 9.49
CA GLU A 151 7.52 11.48 10.44
C GLU A 151 8.71 10.79 9.74
N LEU A 152 8.51 10.25 8.54
CA LEU A 152 9.59 9.65 7.76
C LEU A 152 10.60 10.68 7.22
N GLN A 153 10.21 11.94 7.08
CA GLN A 153 11.10 13.02 6.66
C GLN A 153 11.90 13.61 7.82
N ASN A 154 11.45 13.41 9.05
CA ASN A 154 12.12 13.86 10.25
C ASN A 154 13.23 12.87 10.67
N PRO A 155 14.21 13.32 11.48
CA PRO A 155 15.15 12.39 12.10
C PRO A 155 14.42 11.33 12.92
N ILE A 156 14.84 10.09 12.76
CA ILE A 156 14.26 8.94 13.49
C ILE A 156 14.62 9.06 14.97
N ASP A 157 13.61 9.08 15.82
CA ASP A 157 13.76 9.11 17.27
C ASP A 157 12.93 8.01 17.95
N ARG A 158 12.91 7.99 19.29
CA ARG A 158 12.17 6.99 20.07
C ARG A 158 10.64 7.04 19.87
N HIS A 159 10.09 8.14 19.38
CA HIS A 159 8.65 8.33 19.18
C HIS A 159 8.21 8.02 17.75
N THR A 160 9.13 7.98 16.81
CA THR A 160 8.84 7.78 15.38
C THR A 160 8.03 6.51 15.13
N LYS A 161 8.45 5.39 15.70
CA LYS A 161 7.75 4.11 15.54
C LYS A 161 6.32 4.17 16.09
N GLY A 162 6.13 4.72 17.28
CA GLY A 162 4.82 4.86 17.91
C GLY A 162 3.87 5.75 17.11
N LEU A 163 4.34 6.89 16.63
CA LEU A 163 3.55 7.81 15.81
C LEU A 163 3.13 7.18 14.48
N ILE A 164 4.04 6.50 13.80
CA ILE A 164 3.74 5.82 12.53
C ILE A 164 2.75 4.67 12.74
N THR A 165 2.99 3.79 13.72
CA THR A 165 2.10 2.65 13.99
C THR A 165 0.71 3.08 14.43
N THR A 166 0.59 4.13 15.22
CA THR A 166 -0.72 4.68 15.63
C THR A 166 -1.50 5.21 14.42
N ASN A 167 -0.85 5.89 13.49
CA ASN A 167 -1.51 6.38 12.30
C ASN A 167 -1.87 5.25 11.33
N ILE A 168 -1.04 4.22 11.19
CA ILE A 168 -1.39 3.02 10.42
C ILE A 168 -2.60 2.31 11.04
N GLU A 169 -2.61 2.13 12.36
CA GLU A 169 -3.74 1.52 13.08
C GLU A 169 -5.02 2.30 12.85
N LEU A 170 -4.98 3.62 12.94
CA LEU A 170 -6.15 4.46 12.68
C LEU A 170 -6.67 4.32 11.24
N ILE A 171 -5.78 4.26 10.25
CA ILE A 171 -6.16 3.99 8.86
C ILE A 171 -6.88 2.64 8.76
N LEU A 172 -6.32 1.59 9.36
CA LEU A 172 -6.90 0.25 9.32
C LEU A 172 -8.26 0.16 10.04
N ASP A 173 -8.42 0.89 11.13
CA ASP A 173 -9.69 0.94 11.89
C ASP A 173 -10.79 1.67 11.11
N TYR A 174 -10.45 2.55 10.17
CA TYR A 174 -11.40 3.20 9.25
C TYR A 174 -11.71 2.36 8.01
N CYS A 175 -10.92 1.33 7.73
CA CYS A 175 -11.19 0.39 6.64
C CYS A 175 -12.20 -0.68 7.07
#